data_b2a8c7b01ac6d406ff9b77b8cb8e1588
#
_entry.id   b2a8c7b01ac6d406ff9b77b8cb8e1588
#
_cell.length_a   1.000
_cell.length_b   1.000
_cell.length_c   1.000
_cell.angle_alpha   90.00
_cell.angle_beta   90.00
_cell.angle_gamma   90.00
#
_symmetry.space_group_name_H-M   'P 1'
#
loop_
_entity.id
_entity.type
_entity.pdbx_description
1 polymer ?
#
loop_
_entity_poly.entity_id
_entity_poly.type
_entity_poly.pdbx_seq_one_letter_code
_entity_poly.pdbx_strand_id
1 'polypeptide(L)'
;IRKVLMEIEKKYQIKEMPCLDGAMTKEMEQGYLCTDPVVRIRRSNDKYILTCKSFDGMIGERRADVRMCQEYEINLPEESYKHLRQKVDGGLISKTRYIIPLADGHIAELDVFHGPLEGLRFVEVEFQDEEDADLFVPPEWFGQNVSGDKRYSNSFLSTQTGLEAFL
;
A
#
# COMPACT_ATOMS: atom_id res chain seq x y z
N ILE A 1 6.28 -12.80 -17.87
CA ILE A 1 4.82 -13.00 -17.93
C ILE A 1 4.19 -11.78 -17.30
N ARG A 2 3.46 -11.02 -18.09
CA ARG A 2 2.77 -9.80 -17.64
C ARG A 2 1.53 -10.20 -16.84
N LYS A 3 1.52 -9.92 -15.56
CA LYS A 3 0.31 -10.03 -14.75
C LYS A 3 -0.35 -8.66 -14.72
N VAL A 4 -1.41 -8.48 -15.51
CA VAL A 4 -2.34 -7.37 -15.38
C VAL A 4 -3.39 -7.81 -14.37
N LEU A 5 -3.45 -7.15 -13.23
CA LEU A 5 -4.45 -7.42 -12.20
C LEU A 5 -5.25 -6.15 -11.97
N MET A 6 -6.55 -6.33 -11.79
CA MET A 6 -7.36 -5.32 -11.13
C MET A 6 -7.10 -5.44 -9.64
N GLU A 7 -6.46 -4.44 -9.05
CA GLU A 7 -6.27 -4.33 -7.60
C GLU A 7 -7.51 -3.64 -7.00
N ILE A 8 -8.13 -4.30 -6.05
CA ILE A 8 -9.30 -3.81 -5.31
C ILE A 8 -8.96 -3.90 -3.84
N GLU A 9 -8.82 -2.75 -3.17
CA GLU A 9 -8.41 -2.68 -1.77
C GLU A 9 -9.22 -1.68 -0.97
N LYS A 10 -9.32 -1.90 0.33
CA LYS A 10 -9.77 -0.92 1.31
C LYS A 10 -8.64 -0.62 2.28
N LYS A 11 -8.57 0.63 2.71
CA LYS A 11 -7.60 1.12 3.66
C LYS A 11 -8.28 1.72 4.87
N TYR A 12 -7.79 1.39 6.07
CA TYR A 12 -8.38 1.84 7.32
C TYR A 12 -7.32 2.40 8.27
N GLN A 13 -7.73 3.37 9.06
CA GLN A 13 -6.99 3.76 10.26
C GLN A 13 -6.95 2.60 11.26
N ILE A 14 -6.03 2.68 12.20
CA ILE A 14 -5.93 1.74 13.33
C ILE A 14 -6.55 2.41 14.56
N LYS A 15 -7.59 1.78 15.09
CA LYS A 15 -8.24 2.20 16.34
C LYS A 15 -7.47 1.68 17.55
N GLU A 16 -7.04 0.43 17.48
CA GLU A 16 -6.27 -0.25 18.51
C GLU A 16 -5.29 -1.21 17.84
N MET A 17 -4.06 -1.30 18.37
CA MET A 17 -3.08 -2.23 17.81
C MET A 17 -3.48 -3.68 18.11
N PRO A 18 -3.57 -4.54 17.09
CA PRO A 18 -3.84 -5.95 17.30
C PRO A 18 -2.62 -6.63 17.93
N CYS A 19 -2.82 -7.85 18.43
CA CYS A 19 -1.71 -8.72 18.81
C CYS A 19 -0.87 -9.05 17.57
N LEU A 20 0.43 -8.77 17.65
CA LEU A 20 1.39 -9.02 16.56
C LEU A 20 2.26 -10.26 16.80
N ASP A 21 2.03 -10.98 17.90
CA ASP A 21 2.80 -12.17 18.25
C ASP A 21 2.68 -13.25 17.15
N GLY A 22 3.83 -13.66 16.63
CA GLY A 22 3.89 -14.66 15.55
C GLY A 22 3.45 -14.17 14.17
N ALA A 23 3.12 -12.89 13.99
CA ALA A 23 2.79 -12.34 12.69
C ALA A 23 4.01 -12.35 11.75
N MET A 24 3.78 -12.75 10.50
CA MET A 24 4.79 -12.64 9.45
C MET A 24 5.03 -11.16 9.14
N THR A 25 6.30 -10.79 8.97
CA THR A 25 6.69 -9.41 8.66
C THR A 25 7.41 -9.29 7.32
N LYS A 26 7.27 -8.13 6.71
CA LYS A 26 8.06 -7.72 5.54
C LYS A 26 8.66 -6.34 5.81
N GLU A 27 9.99 -6.26 5.75
CA GLU A 27 10.69 -4.97 5.77
C GLU A 27 10.68 -4.39 4.37
N MET A 28 10.11 -3.20 4.23
CA MET A 28 9.84 -2.60 2.93
C MET A 28 10.49 -1.22 2.81
N GLU A 29 11.10 -1.01 1.65
CA GLU A 29 11.53 0.31 1.19
C GLU A 29 10.93 0.56 -0.17
N GLN A 30 10.38 1.74 -0.42
CA GLN A 30 9.81 2.08 -1.71
C GLN A 30 10.01 3.54 -2.07
N GLY A 31 10.07 3.79 -3.36
CA GLY A 31 10.17 5.13 -3.93
C GLY A 31 9.43 5.23 -5.26
N TYR A 32 9.16 6.45 -5.69
CA TYR A 32 8.39 6.74 -6.88
C TYR A 32 9.25 7.40 -7.95
N LEU A 33 9.27 6.82 -9.16
CA LEU A 33 9.88 7.44 -10.35
C LEU A 33 8.90 8.41 -11.01
N CYS A 34 7.61 8.20 -10.80
CA CYS A 34 6.51 9.05 -11.24
C CYS A 34 5.30 8.77 -10.35
N THR A 35 4.48 9.77 -10.07
CA THR A 35 3.28 9.61 -9.26
C THR A 35 1.98 9.65 -10.09
N ASP A 36 2.05 10.10 -11.35
CA ASP A 36 0.91 10.09 -12.27
C ASP A 36 1.40 9.93 -13.72
N PRO A 37 1.32 8.74 -14.34
CA PRO A 37 0.93 7.47 -13.74
C PRO A 37 1.88 7.03 -12.61
N VAL A 38 1.40 6.17 -11.75
CA VAL A 38 2.26 5.64 -10.67
C VAL A 38 3.31 4.69 -11.26
N VAL A 39 4.58 5.02 -11.06
CA VAL A 39 5.71 4.14 -11.35
C VAL A 39 6.54 4.05 -10.07
N ARG A 40 6.49 2.91 -9.42
CA ARG A 40 7.08 2.66 -8.11
C ARG A 40 8.11 1.55 -8.16
N ILE A 41 9.20 1.70 -7.45
CA ILE A 41 10.11 0.61 -7.11
C ILE A 41 9.96 0.27 -5.63
N ARG A 42 10.06 -1.01 -5.30
CA ARG A 42 9.93 -1.52 -3.94
C ARG A 42 10.91 -2.64 -3.68
N ARG A 43 11.57 -2.57 -2.55
CA ARG A 43 12.22 -3.71 -1.92
C ARG A 43 11.27 -4.25 -0.84
N SER A 44 11.03 -5.54 -0.83
CA SER A 44 10.26 -6.25 0.19
C SER A 44 11.09 -7.44 0.65
N ASN A 45 11.71 -7.31 1.81
CA ASN A 45 12.80 -8.17 2.29
C ASN A 45 13.94 -8.22 1.24
N ASP A 46 14.14 -9.35 0.58
CA ASP A 46 15.15 -9.59 -0.47
C ASP A 46 14.57 -9.59 -1.90
N LYS A 47 13.30 -9.21 -2.06
CA LYS A 47 12.64 -9.11 -3.36
C LYS A 47 12.57 -7.65 -3.83
N TYR A 48 12.79 -7.46 -5.12
CA TYR A 48 12.79 -6.14 -5.76
C TYR A 48 11.76 -6.13 -6.89
N ILE A 49 10.87 -5.13 -6.88
CA ILE A 49 9.70 -5.09 -7.77
C ILE A 49 9.56 -3.67 -8.32
N LEU A 50 9.29 -3.58 -9.62
CA LEU A 50 8.79 -2.35 -10.24
C LEU A 50 7.29 -2.52 -10.48
N THR A 51 6.51 -1.54 -10.06
CA THR A 51 5.06 -1.51 -10.18
C THR A 51 4.62 -0.29 -10.97
N CYS A 52 3.76 -0.49 -11.96
CA CYS A 52 3.03 0.59 -12.63
C CYS A 52 1.55 0.45 -12.28
N LYS A 53 0.93 1.57 -11.90
CA LYS A 53 -0.52 1.63 -11.62
C LYS A 53 -1.17 2.69 -12.50
N SER A 54 -2.29 2.34 -13.11
CA SER A 54 -3.07 3.25 -13.93
C SER A 54 -4.55 3.17 -13.57
N PHE A 55 -5.19 4.34 -13.56
CA PHE A 55 -6.64 4.47 -13.46
C PHE A 55 -7.29 4.69 -14.83
N ASP A 56 -6.50 4.87 -15.89
CA ASP A 56 -6.98 5.07 -17.24
C ASP A 56 -7.59 3.77 -17.79
N GLY A 57 -8.70 3.92 -18.51
CA GLY A 57 -9.42 2.80 -19.09
C GLY A 57 -10.33 2.05 -18.11
N MET A 58 -10.43 2.48 -16.88
CA MET A 58 -11.43 1.97 -15.94
C MET A 58 -12.83 2.47 -16.33
N ILE A 59 -13.77 1.54 -16.43
CA ILE A 59 -15.18 1.85 -16.71
C ILE A 59 -15.89 2.05 -15.38
N GLY A 60 -16.57 3.20 -15.22
CA GLY A 60 -17.37 3.51 -14.05
C GLY A 60 -16.82 4.66 -13.20
N GLU A 61 -17.57 5.06 -12.19
CA GLU A 61 -17.19 6.11 -11.26
C GLU A 61 -16.19 5.58 -10.21
N ARG A 62 -15.25 6.45 -9.82
CA ARG A 62 -14.34 6.14 -8.70
C ARG A 62 -15.12 6.13 -7.39
N ARG A 63 -15.02 5.03 -6.65
CA ARG A 63 -15.62 4.89 -5.33
C ARG A 63 -14.70 5.50 -4.26
N ALA A 64 -15.31 6.17 -3.29
CA ALA A 64 -14.56 6.75 -2.16
C ALA A 64 -14.17 5.73 -1.08
N ASP A 65 -14.90 4.61 -1.00
CA ASP A 65 -14.74 3.56 0.03
C ASP A 65 -13.87 2.37 -0.41
N VAL A 66 -13.56 2.30 -1.71
CA VAL A 66 -12.73 1.23 -2.31
C VAL A 66 -11.76 1.84 -3.31
N ARG A 67 -10.51 1.39 -3.28
CA ARG A 67 -9.50 1.74 -4.28
C ARG A 67 -9.44 0.65 -5.34
N MET A 68 -9.53 1.04 -6.61
CA MET A 68 -9.43 0.14 -7.75
C MET A 68 -8.47 0.74 -8.77
N CYS A 69 -7.55 -0.07 -9.28
CA CYS A 69 -6.62 0.33 -10.34
C CYS A 69 -6.11 -0.88 -11.12
N GLN A 70 -5.64 -0.64 -12.34
CA GLN A 70 -4.87 -1.63 -13.08
C GLN A 70 -3.43 -1.60 -12.61
N GLU A 71 -2.88 -2.75 -12.29
CA GLU A 71 -1.53 -2.91 -11.76
C GLU A 71 -0.70 -3.84 -12.64
N TYR A 72 0.53 -3.40 -12.93
CA TYR A 72 1.55 -4.18 -13.62
C TYR A 72 2.76 -4.30 -12.73
N GLU A 73 3.22 -5.51 -12.50
CA GLU A 73 4.42 -5.77 -11.72
C GLU A 73 5.45 -6.56 -12.51
N ILE A 74 6.71 -6.19 -12.36
CA ILE A 74 7.86 -6.94 -12.82
C ILE A 74 8.89 -7.08 -11.72
N ASN A 75 9.49 -8.27 -11.61
CA ASN A 75 10.63 -8.47 -10.73
C ASN A 75 11.86 -7.78 -11.29
N LEU A 76 12.64 -7.17 -10.43
CA LEU A 76 13.91 -6.53 -10.77
C LEU A 76 15.07 -7.34 -10.19
N PRO A 77 16.20 -7.40 -10.90
CA PRO A 77 17.48 -7.72 -10.28
C PRO A 77 17.84 -6.64 -9.22
N GLU A 78 18.57 -7.01 -8.19
CA GLU A 78 19.03 -6.08 -7.15
C GLU A 78 19.76 -4.85 -7.72
N GLU A 79 20.66 -5.07 -8.70
CA GLU A 79 21.41 -3.99 -9.33
C GLU A 79 20.52 -3.00 -10.08
N SER A 80 19.46 -3.49 -10.74
CA SER A 80 18.47 -2.62 -11.38
C SER A 80 17.71 -1.79 -10.36
N TYR A 81 17.34 -2.38 -9.22
CA TYR A 81 16.72 -1.66 -8.11
C TYR A 81 17.62 -0.55 -7.57
N LYS A 82 18.90 -0.86 -7.30
CA LYS A 82 19.89 0.12 -6.83
C LYS A 82 20.08 1.28 -7.81
N HIS A 83 20.07 0.98 -9.11
CA HIS A 83 20.17 1.99 -10.16
C HIS A 83 18.95 2.92 -10.17
N LEU A 84 17.75 2.34 -10.17
CA LEU A 84 16.50 3.10 -10.18
C LEU A 84 16.28 3.86 -8.86
N ARG A 85 16.74 3.33 -7.75
CA ARG A 85 16.65 3.97 -6.43
C ARG A 85 17.27 5.37 -6.40
N GLN A 86 18.32 5.60 -7.18
CA GLN A 86 18.99 6.91 -7.30
C GLN A 86 18.15 7.93 -8.08
N LYS A 87 17.11 7.50 -8.80
CA LYS A 87 16.27 8.31 -9.67
C LYS A 87 14.88 8.59 -9.11
N VAL A 88 14.59 8.18 -7.89
CA VAL A 88 13.27 8.40 -7.29
C VAL A 88 13.04 9.88 -7.03
N ASP A 89 11.80 10.31 -7.26
CA ASP A 89 11.32 11.62 -6.87
C ASP A 89 10.90 11.61 -5.40
N GLY A 90 11.12 12.69 -4.68
CA GLY A 90 10.80 12.79 -3.27
C GLY A 90 11.66 11.87 -2.41
N GLY A 91 11.09 11.40 -1.29
CA GLY A 91 11.77 10.55 -0.33
C GLY A 91 11.47 9.07 -0.52
N LEU A 92 12.35 8.24 0.03
CA LEU A 92 12.09 6.82 0.19
C LEU A 92 11.18 6.60 1.40
N ILE A 93 10.18 5.74 1.25
CA ILE A 93 9.33 5.29 2.34
C ILE A 93 9.91 4.01 2.90
N SER A 94 10.09 3.98 4.21
CA SER A 94 10.50 2.79 4.96
C SER A 94 9.37 2.38 5.89
N LYS A 95 9.01 1.09 5.88
CA LYS A 95 7.94 0.55 6.72
C LYS A 95 8.12 -0.94 6.98
N THR A 96 7.55 -1.40 8.08
CA THR A 96 7.35 -2.81 8.37
C THR A 96 5.89 -3.15 8.09
N ARG A 97 5.65 -4.15 7.26
CA ARG A 97 4.33 -4.70 7.00
C ARG A 97 4.12 -5.97 7.78
N TYR A 98 3.08 -6.00 8.60
CA TYR A 98 2.63 -7.19 9.31
C TYR A 98 1.50 -7.84 8.52
N ILE A 99 1.64 -9.13 8.27
CA ILE A 99 0.65 -9.94 7.55
C ILE A 99 -0.21 -10.65 8.60
N ILE A 100 -1.47 -10.26 8.69
CA ILE A 100 -2.39 -10.70 9.75
C ILE A 100 -3.58 -11.41 9.11
N PRO A 101 -3.67 -12.75 9.20
CA PRO A 101 -4.86 -13.49 8.78
C PRO A 101 -6.08 -13.07 9.60
N LEU A 102 -7.19 -12.78 8.94
CA LEU A 102 -8.46 -12.46 9.56
C LEU A 102 -9.36 -13.70 9.68
N ALA A 103 -10.32 -13.64 10.59
CA ALA A 103 -11.23 -14.76 10.86
C ALA A 103 -12.10 -15.17 9.66
N ASP A 104 -12.39 -14.21 8.76
CA ASP A 104 -13.19 -14.43 7.56
C ASP A 104 -12.38 -14.95 6.35
N GLY A 105 -11.08 -15.16 6.52
CA GLY A 105 -10.17 -15.64 5.48
C GLY A 105 -9.45 -14.54 4.70
N HIS A 106 -9.80 -13.26 4.89
CA HIS A 106 -9.02 -12.16 4.35
C HIS A 106 -7.67 -12.00 5.07
N ILE A 107 -6.79 -11.23 4.47
CA ILE A 107 -5.49 -10.88 5.05
C ILE A 107 -5.44 -9.37 5.25
N ALA A 108 -5.18 -8.96 6.48
CA ALA A 108 -4.89 -7.57 6.79
C ALA A 108 -3.38 -7.33 6.67
N GLU A 109 -3.01 -6.30 5.92
CA GLU A 109 -1.64 -5.83 5.78
C GLU A 109 -1.47 -4.54 6.58
N LEU A 110 -0.94 -4.67 7.80
CA LEU A 110 -0.71 -3.54 8.70
C LEU A 110 0.66 -2.94 8.42
N ASP A 111 0.68 -1.70 7.96
CA ASP A 111 1.89 -0.93 7.71
C ASP A 111 2.21 -0.04 8.90
N VAL A 112 3.42 -0.20 9.44
CA VAL A 112 4.01 0.64 10.48
C VAL A 112 5.19 1.37 9.85
N PHE A 113 5.08 2.70 9.76
CA PHE A 113 6.07 3.52 9.07
C PHE A 113 7.25 3.89 9.96
N HIS A 114 8.40 4.12 9.34
CA HIS A 114 9.66 4.50 9.98
C HIS A 114 10.18 5.83 9.41
N GLY A 115 11.26 6.33 10.02
CA GLY A 115 11.93 7.55 9.56
C GLY A 115 11.04 8.78 9.65
N PRO A 116 10.93 9.61 8.60
CA PRO A 116 10.13 10.83 8.61
C PRO A 116 8.64 10.60 8.90
N LEU A 117 8.13 9.40 8.61
CA LEU A 117 6.73 9.03 8.81
C LEU A 117 6.51 8.19 10.06
N GLU A 118 7.48 8.13 10.96
CA GLU A 118 7.36 7.39 12.22
C GLU A 118 6.13 7.84 13.01
N GLY A 119 5.37 6.86 13.50
CA GLY A 119 4.08 7.08 14.18
C GLY A 119 2.87 6.90 13.27
N LEU A 120 3.03 7.00 11.95
CA LEU A 120 1.97 6.65 11.01
C LEU A 120 1.80 5.14 10.92
N ARG A 121 0.56 4.71 10.92
CA ARG A 121 0.17 3.32 10.74
C ARG A 121 -1.23 3.24 10.17
N PHE A 122 -1.44 2.31 9.27
CA PHE A 122 -2.75 1.98 8.74
C PHE A 122 -2.77 0.54 8.23
N VAL A 123 -3.95 0.04 7.94
CA VAL A 123 -4.14 -1.34 7.47
C VAL A 123 -4.83 -1.34 6.12
N GLU A 124 -4.39 -2.25 5.25
CA GLU A 124 -4.98 -2.51 3.95
C GLU A 124 -5.53 -3.93 3.91
N VAL A 125 -6.64 -4.11 3.18
CA VAL A 125 -7.19 -5.42 2.85
C VAL A 125 -7.49 -5.43 1.36
N GLU A 126 -7.00 -6.45 0.64
CA GLU A 126 -7.24 -6.67 -0.77
C GLU A 126 -8.38 -7.66 -0.98
N PHE A 127 -9.20 -7.43 -2.00
CA PHE A 127 -10.39 -8.20 -2.31
C PHE A 127 -10.31 -8.81 -3.70
N GLN A 128 -11.03 -9.92 -3.91
CA GLN A 128 -11.09 -10.61 -5.20
C GLN A 128 -11.88 -9.81 -6.23
N ASP A 129 -12.94 -9.14 -5.79
CA ASP A 129 -13.85 -8.34 -6.61
C ASP A 129 -14.57 -7.28 -5.76
N GLU A 130 -15.42 -6.48 -6.38
CA GLU A 130 -16.19 -5.44 -5.68
C GLU A 130 -17.22 -6.03 -4.71
N GLU A 131 -17.83 -7.17 -5.04
CA GLU A 131 -18.80 -7.83 -4.16
C GLU A 131 -18.14 -8.30 -2.86
N ASP A 132 -16.97 -8.90 -2.96
CA ASP A 132 -16.16 -9.31 -1.82
C ASP A 132 -15.82 -8.08 -0.93
N ALA A 133 -15.44 -6.98 -1.55
CA ALA A 133 -15.19 -5.72 -0.86
C ALA A 133 -16.44 -5.15 -0.16
N ASP A 134 -17.61 -5.25 -0.81
CA ASP A 134 -18.87 -4.75 -0.25
C ASP A 134 -19.36 -5.58 0.94
N LEU A 135 -19.11 -6.88 0.93
CA LEU A 135 -19.49 -7.80 2.01
C LEU A 135 -18.51 -7.78 3.20
N PHE A 136 -17.33 -7.18 3.06
CA PHE A 136 -16.31 -7.17 4.10
C PHE A 136 -16.76 -6.39 5.34
N VAL A 137 -16.67 -7.04 6.48
CA VAL A 137 -16.92 -6.44 7.79
C VAL A 137 -15.56 -6.25 8.50
N PRO A 138 -15.11 -5.00 8.70
CA PRO A 138 -13.82 -4.76 9.34
C PRO A 138 -13.83 -5.24 10.80
N PRO A 139 -12.73 -5.84 11.27
CA PRO A 139 -12.55 -6.18 12.69
C PRO A 139 -12.63 -4.94 13.60
N GLU A 140 -12.91 -5.17 14.88
CA GLU A 140 -13.09 -4.09 15.88
C GLU A 140 -11.87 -3.16 16.02
N TRP A 141 -10.67 -3.66 15.76
CA TRP A 141 -9.43 -2.87 15.86
C TRP A 141 -9.20 -1.95 14.65
N PHE A 142 -9.97 -2.09 13.56
CA PHE A 142 -9.95 -1.15 12.45
C PHE A 142 -10.66 0.14 12.86
N GLY A 143 -10.12 1.26 12.41
CA GLY A 143 -10.74 2.57 12.55
C GLY A 143 -11.54 2.98 11.32
N GLN A 144 -11.47 4.25 11.00
CA GLN A 144 -12.19 4.83 9.87
C GLN A 144 -11.63 4.32 8.53
N ASN A 145 -12.53 4.07 7.57
CA ASN A 145 -12.14 3.80 6.18
C ASN A 145 -11.60 5.09 5.55
N VAL A 146 -10.35 5.03 5.10
CA VAL A 146 -9.62 6.15 4.49
C VAL A 146 -9.21 5.87 3.04
N SER A 147 -9.88 4.92 2.39
CA SER A 147 -9.57 4.51 1.01
C SER A 147 -9.63 5.66 0.01
N GLY A 148 -10.53 6.63 0.21
CA GLY A 148 -10.68 7.82 -0.62
C GLY A 148 -9.80 9.01 -0.19
N ASP A 149 -9.11 8.92 0.93
CA ASP A 149 -8.28 10.01 1.45
C ASP A 149 -6.87 9.93 0.85
N LYS A 150 -6.55 10.90 0.00
CA LYS A 150 -5.26 10.96 -0.70
C LYS A 150 -4.05 11.02 0.22
N ARG A 151 -4.20 11.53 1.45
CA ARG A 151 -3.11 11.62 2.43
C ARG A 151 -2.56 10.24 2.81
N TYR A 152 -3.39 9.21 2.72
CA TYR A 152 -3.02 7.81 2.99
C TYR A 152 -2.49 7.06 1.76
N SER A 153 -2.34 7.73 0.61
CA SER A 153 -1.68 7.11 -0.54
C SER A 153 -0.17 7.12 -0.36
N ASN A 154 0.49 6.01 -0.71
CA ASN A 154 1.95 5.95 -0.62
C ASN A 154 2.65 6.97 -1.54
N SER A 155 2.03 7.32 -2.68
CA SER A 155 2.55 8.36 -3.58
C SER A 155 2.55 9.75 -2.91
N PHE A 156 1.49 10.10 -2.19
CA PHE A 156 1.47 11.33 -1.38
C PHE A 156 2.50 11.28 -0.26
N LEU A 157 2.57 10.15 0.47
CA LEU A 157 3.49 9.97 1.60
C LEU A 157 4.96 10.10 1.17
N SER A 158 5.31 9.72 -0.05
CA SER A 158 6.67 9.87 -0.59
C SER A 158 7.13 11.31 -0.69
N THR A 159 6.22 12.27 -0.72
CA THR A 159 6.50 13.72 -0.77
C THR A 159 6.58 14.36 0.61
N GLN A 160 6.25 13.64 1.67
CA GLN A 160 6.19 14.15 3.03
C GLN A 160 7.52 13.97 3.75
N THR A 161 7.88 14.95 4.57
CA THR A 161 9.06 14.93 5.45
C THR A 161 8.69 14.78 6.92
N GLY A 162 7.40 14.60 7.22
CA GLY A 162 6.85 14.44 8.55
C GLY A 162 5.35 14.16 8.50
N LEU A 163 4.68 14.29 9.63
CA LEU A 163 3.26 13.97 9.81
C LEU A 163 2.34 15.21 9.82
N GLU A 164 2.80 16.35 9.36
CA GLU A 164 2.04 17.62 9.43
C GLU A 164 0.68 17.54 8.72
N ALA A 165 0.57 16.73 7.66
CA ALA A 165 -0.68 16.54 6.92
C ALA A 165 -1.76 15.81 7.76
N PHE A 166 -1.39 15.19 8.89
CA PHE A 166 -2.28 14.42 9.76
C PHE A 166 -2.61 15.11 11.08
N LEU A 167 -2.10 16.31 11.30
CA LEU A 167 -2.33 17.10 12.51
C LEU A 167 -3.64 17.90 12.50
#